data_bdeb508d39a48519ffcc4159d47bb4d9
#
_entry.id   bdeb508d39a48519ffcc4159d47bb4d9
#
_cell.length_a   1.000
_cell.length_b   1.000
_cell.length_c   1.000
_cell.angle_alpha   90.00
_cell.angle_beta   90.00
_cell.angle_gamma   90.00
#
_symmetry.space_group_name_H-M   'P 1'
#
loop_
_entity.id
_entity.type
_entity.pdbx_description
1 polymer ?
#
loop_
_entity_poly.entity_id
_entity_poly.type
_entity_poly.pdbx_seq_one_letter_code
_entity_poly.pdbx_strand_id
1 'polypeptide(L)'
;MIKQRTGEAFEFDEHLTVEGSKLKPGDTAPEFALDYFDSENEEMKTVQLSDSTGMVRLLSVVNSLDTPVCHVETHRFEDSRSDLPPDVQLYTISMDLPFALRACTPYYLKKGAMAILLPTCV
;
A
#
# COMPACT_ATOMS: atom_id res chain seq x y z
N MET A 1 14.31 13.44 -16.91
CA MET A 1 14.07 14.32 -15.74
C MET A 1 12.74 13.99 -15.15
N ILE A 2 12.68 13.74 -13.85
CA ILE A 2 11.41 13.44 -13.14
C ILE A 2 10.61 14.74 -13.03
N LYS A 3 9.34 14.70 -13.41
CA LYS A 3 8.44 15.86 -13.30
C LYS A 3 8.14 16.14 -11.83
N GLN A 4 8.39 17.35 -11.38
CA GLN A 4 8.06 17.81 -10.03
C GLN A 4 6.79 18.65 -10.04
N ARG A 5 5.97 18.50 -9.00
CA ARG A 5 4.71 19.23 -8.80
C ARG A 5 4.66 19.76 -7.37
N THR A 6 4.32 21.02 -7.22
CA THR A 6 4.24 21.71 -5.93
C THR A 6 2.79 22.13 -5.66
N GLY A 7 2.43 22.25 -4.37
CA GLY A 7 1.11 22.70 -3.96
C GLY A 7 -0.01 21.67 -4.11
N GLU A 8 0.32 20.40 -4.37
CA GLU A 8 -0.65 19.30 -4.46
C GLU A 8 -0.70 18.44 -3.19
N ALA A 9 0.32 18.51 -2.34
CA ALA A 9 0.41 17.78 -1.09
C ALA A 9 0.90 18.69 0.04
N PHE A 10 0.47 18.38 1.27
CA PHE A 10 0.77 19.17 2.46
C PHE A 10 1.07 18.23 3.62
N GLU A 11 1.97 18.64 4.50
CA GLU A 11 2.21 18.04 5.78
C GLU A 11 2.31 19.15 6.84
N PHE A 12 1.43 19.15 7.83
CA PHE A 12 1.39 20.17 8.90
C PHE A 12 1.51 21.62 8.38
N ASP A 13 0.73 22.00 7.40
CA ASP A 13 0.74 23.33 6.75
C ASP A 13 1.98 23.60 5.84
N GLU A 14 2.90 22.67 5.71
CA GLU A 14 4.01 22.77 4.78
C GLU A 14 3.63 22.19 3.40
N HIS A 15 4.02 22.90 2.34
CA HIS A 15 3.85 22.42 0.98
C HIS A 15 4.94 21.39 0.65
N LEU A 16 4.51 20.22 0.19
CA LEU A 16 5.42 19.19 -0.28
C LEU A 16 5.60 19.24 -1.79
N THR A 17 6.76 18.83 -2.25
CA THR A 17 7.01 18.58 -3.68
C THR A 17 6.73 17.12 -3.99
N VAL A 18 5.82 16.88 -4.92
CA VAL A 18 5.49 15.53 -5.39
C VAL A 18 6.25 15.27 -6.69
N GLU A 19 6.90 14.14 -6.79
CA GLU A 19 7.60 13.71 -7.99
C GLU A 19 6.77 12.71 -8.81
N GLY A 20 6.95 12.76 -10.11
CA GLY A 20 6.25 11.90 -11.06
C GLY A 20 5.07 12.57 -11.75
N SER A 21 4.49 11.86 -12.70
CA SER A 21 3.31 12.33 -13.44
C SER A 21 2.03 12.07 -12.64
N LYS A 22 1.10 13.02 -12.71
CA LYS A 22 -0.22 12.84 -12.11
C LYS A 22 -1.03 11.85 -12.95
N LEU A 23 -1.49 10.81 -12.31
CA LEU A 23 -2.38 9.82 -12.92
C LEU A 23 -3.81 10.36 -13.00
N LYS A 24 -4.51 9.94 -14.03
CA LYS A 24 -5.91 10.29 -14.29
C LYS A 24 -6.72 9.00 -14.45
N PRO A 25 -8.04 9.05 -14.24
CA PRO A 25 -8.90 7.94 -14.60
C PRO A 25 -8.69 7.53 -16.07
N GLY A 26 -8.51 6.21 -16.31
CA GLY A 26 -8.19 5.65 -17.62
C GLY A 26 -6.70 5.44 -17.89
N ASP A 27 -5.82 6.00 -17.09
CA ASP A 27 -4.38 5.75 -17.20
C ASP A 27 -4.04 4.33 -16.70
N THR A 28 -3.02 3.72 -17.31
CA THR A 28 -2.47 2.46 -16.82
C THR A 28 -1.74 2.69 -15.50
N ALA A 29 -2.02 1.84 -14.50
CA ALA A 29 -1.32 1.89 -13.22
C ALA A 29 0.18 1.61 -13.43
N PRO A 30 1.09 2.38 -12.78
CA PRO A 30 2.51 2.11 -12.82
C PRO A 30 2.81 0.74 -12.20
N GLU A 31 3.76 0.03 -12.78
CA GLU A 31 4.28 -1.20 -12.18
C GLU A 31 4.97 -0.91 -10.85
N PHE A 32 4.82 -1.84 -9.93
CA PHE A 32 5.57 -1.85 -8.68
C PHE A 32 6.07 -3.25 -8.33
N ALA A 33 7.12 -3.31 -7.56
CA ALA A 33 7.61 -4.52 -6.90
C ALA A 33 7.88 -4.15 -5.44
N LEU A 34 7.16 -4.76 -4.52
CA LEU A 34 7.13 -4.39 -3.10
C LEU A 34 7.34 -5.63 -2.24
N ASP A 35 8.11 -5.47 -1.16
CA ASP A 35 8.42 -6.57 -0.27
C ASP A 35 7.40 -6.71 0.85
N TYR A 36 7.09 -7.93 1.22
CA TYR A 36 6.26 -8.25 2.36
C TYR A 36 6.79 -9.47 3.10
N PHE A 37 6.39 -9.61 4.36
CA PHE A 37 6.70 -10.79 5.14
C PHE A 37 5.52 -11.78 5.09
N ASP A 38 5.79 -12.96 4.52
CA ASP A 38 4.83 -14.06 4.52
C ASP A 38 4.87 -14.79 5.86
N SER A 39 3.86 -14.53 6.69
CA SER A 39 3.77 -15.11 8.03
C SER A 39 3.46 -16.63 8.04
N GLU A 40 2.95 -17.17 6.95
CA GLU A 40 2.66 -18.60 6.84
C GLU A 40 3.92 -19.42 6.61
N ASN A 41 4.83 -18.89 5.79
CA ASN A 41 6.10 -19.55 5.44
C ASN A 41 7.30 -18.95 6.18
N GLU A 42 7.10 -17.91 6.97
CA GLU A 42 8.14 -17.18 7.71
C GLU A 42 9.29 -16.68 6.80
N GLU A 43 8.95 -16.17 5.64
CA GLU A 43 9.93 -15.70 4.66
C GLU A 43 9.56 -14.34 4.06
N MET A 44 10.59 -13.62 3.58
CA MET A 44 10.40 -12.41 2.78
C MET A 44 10.03 -12.77 1.36
N LYS A 45 8.98 -12.12 0.85
CA LYS A 45 8.52 -12.25 -0.54
C LYS A 45 8.37 -10.89 -1.18
N THR A 46 8.38 -10.88 -2.50
CA THR A 46 8.10 -9.69 -3.32
C THR A 46 6.79 -9.91 -4.07
N VAL A 47 5.94 -8.89 -4.08
CA VAL A 47 4.73 -8.86 -4.90
C VAL A 47 4.85 -7.78 -5.96
N GLN A 48 4.37 -8.07 -7.15
CA GLN A 48 4.32 -7.16 -8.28
C GLN A 48 2.87 -6.87 -8.67
N LEU A 49 2.63 -5.74 -9.30
CA LEU A 49 1.31 -5.41 -9.82
C LEU A 49 0.81 -6.49 -10.81
N SER A 50 1.71 -7.05 -11.61
CA SER A 50 1.42 -8.11 -12.58
C SER A 50 0.92 -9.41 -11.95
N ASP A 51 1.20 -9.67 -10.67
CA ASP A 51 0.75 -10.91 -9.99
C ASP A 51 -0.78 -10.99 -9.85
N SER A 52 -1.46 -9.86 -9.90
CA SER A 52 -2.92 -9.78 -9.88
C SER A 52 -3.54 -9.36 -11.21
N THR A 53 -2.90 -9.74 -12.31
CA THR A 53 -3.44 -9.48 -13.65
C THR A 53 -4.83 -10.11 -13.82
N GLY A 54 -5.77 -9.33 -14.37
CA GLY A 54 -7.16 -9.75 -14.54
C GLY A 54 -8.06 -9.54 -13.32
N MET A 55 -7.51 -9.09 -12.21
CA MET A 55 -8.28 -8.75 -11.00
C MET A 55 -8.52 -7.24 -10.90
N VAL A 56 -9.59 -6.86 -10.23
CA VAL A 56 -9.78 -5.50 -9.76
C VAL A 56 -8.85 -5.27 -8.57
N ARG A 57 -8.06 -4.21 -8.58
CA ARG A 57 -7.11 -3.90 -7.53
C ARG A 57 -7.55 -2.68 -6.75
N LEU A 58 -7.67 -2.84 -5.45
CA LEU A 58 -7.89 -1.75 -4.51
C LEU A 58 -6.57 -1.47 -3.77
N LEU A 59 -5.98 -0.33 -4.03
CA LEU A 59 -4.70 0.07 -3.46
C LEU A 59 -4.94 1.12 -2.37
N SER A 60 -4.74 0.74 -1.11
CA SER A 60 -4.74 1.65 0.04
C SER A 60 -3.30 2.02 0.38
N VAL A 61 -2.92 3.26 0.12
CA VAL A 61 -1.55 3.75 0.33
C VAL A 61 -1.54 4.64 1.55
N VAL A 62 -0.79 4.24 2.57
CA VAL A 62 -0.72 4.91 3.87
C VAL A 62 0.72 5.25 4.22
N ASN A 63 0.94 6.27 5.05
CA ASN A 63 2.28 6.66 5.50
C ASN A 63 2.92 5.58 6.38
N SER A 64 2.18 5.14 7.38
CA SER A 64 2.58 4.08 8.32
C SER A 64 1.35 3.55 9.03
N LEU A 65 1.31 2.25 9.27
CA LEU A 65 0.29 1.59 10.09
C LEU A 65 0.33 2.04 11.55
N ASP A 66 1.44 2.63 11.98
CA ASP A 66 1.63 3.15 13.34
C ASP A 66 1.03 4.55 13.53
N THR A 67 0.52 5.19 12.49
CA THR A 67 -0.18 6.47 12.61
C THR A 67 -1.67 6.28 12.90
N PRO A 68 -2.30 7.12 13.77
CA PRO A 68 -3.67 6.91 14.22
C PRO A 68 -4.71 6.81 13.09
N VAL A 69 -4.62 7.68 12.10
CA VAL A 69 -5.58 7.72 10.97
C VAL A 69 -5.39 6.53 10.06
N CYS A 70 -4.14 6.23 9.67
CA CYS A 70 -3.83 5.09 8.80
C CYS A 70 -4.18 3.75 9.46
N HIS A 71 -4.02 3.66 10.76
CA HIS A 71 -4.43 2.53 11.57
C HIS A 71 -5.94 2.27 11.46
N VAL A 72 -6.76 3.28 11.70
CA VAL A 72 -8.23 3.17 11.62
C VAL A 72 -8.67 2.85 10.19
N GLU A 73 -8.06 3.49 9.19
CA GLU A 73 -8.35 3.25 7.79
C GLU A 73 -8.06 1.79 7.40
N THR A 74 -6.88 1.30 7.74
CA THR A 74 -6.47 -0.08 7.44
C THR A 74 -7.40 -1.10 8.09
N HIS A 75 -7.80 -0.85 9.34
CA HIS A 75 -8.78 -1.68 10.02
C HIS A 75 -10.12 -1.75 9.29
N ARG A 76 -10.63 -0.62 8.83
CA ARG A 76 -11.90 -0.57 8.10
C ARG A 76 -11.85 -1.32 6.79
N PHE A 77 -10.74 -1.21 6.05
CA PHE A 77 -10.54 -2.00 4.83
C PHE A 77 -10.48 -3.50 5.12
N GLU A 78 -9.77 -3.89 6.18
CA GLU A 78 -9.69 -5.31 6.57
C GLU A 78 -11.04 -5.88 7.02
N ASP A 79 -11.79 -5.12 7.81
CA ASP A 79 -13.13 -5.54 8.25
C ASP A 79 -14.09 -5.72 7.07
N SER A 80 -13.95 -4.87 6.04
CA SER A 80 -14.75 -4.93 4.83
C SER A 80 -14.26 -5.96 3.80
N ARG A 81 -13.12 -6.60 4.02
CA ARG A 81 -12.50 -7.52 3.05
C ARG A 81 -13.43 -8.68 2.66
N SER A 82 -14.17 -9.22 3.63
CA SER A 82 -15.09 -10.32 3.39
C SER A 82 -16.30 -9.94 2.52
N ASP A 83 -16.59 -8.64 2.42
CA ASP A 83 -17.67 -8.10 1.61
C ASP A 83 -17.23 -7.78 0.17
N LEU A 84 -15.93 -7.83 -0.10
CA LEU A 84 -15.39 -7.60 -1.43
C LEU A 84 -15.67 -8.81 -2.34
N PRO A 85 -15.98 -8.57 -3.63
CA PRO A 85 -16.08 -9.64 -4.61
C PRO A 85 -14.78 -10.46 -4.70
N PRO A 86 -14.85 -11.74 -5.08
CA PRO A 86 -13.69 -12.63 -5.11
C PRO A 86 -12.63 -12.26 -6.16
N ASP A 87 -12.99 -11.43 -7.14
CA ASP A 87 -12.09 -10.89 -8.17
C ASP A 87 -11.42 -9.57 -7.77
N VAL A 88 -11.63 -9.10 -6.51
CA VAL A 88 -10.98 -7.89 -5.98
C VAL A 88 -9.81 -8.27 -5.10
N GLN A 89 -8.63 -7.75 -5.43
CA GLN A 89 -7.42 -7.84 -4.61
C GLN A 89 -7.18 -6.53 -3.86
N LEU A 90 -7.18 -6.59 -2.55
CA LEU A 90 -6.84 -5.46 -1.69
C LEU A 90 -5.34 -5.50 -1.37
N TYR A 91 -4.66 -4.38 -1.60
CA TYR A 91 -3.29 -4.13 -1.17
C TYR A 91 -3.25 -2.95 -0.22
N THR A 92 -2.62 -3.13 0.93
CA THR A 92 -2.24 -2.02 1.81
C THR A 92 -0.75 -1.77 1.64
N ILE A 93 -0.41 -0.56 1.23
CA ILE A 93 0.97 -0.16 0.90
C ILE A 93 1.40 0.89 1.91
N SER A 94 2.53 0.67 2.59
CA SER A 94 3.07 1.60 3.57
C SER A 94 4.58 1.76 3.45
N MET A 95 5.12 2.76 4.15
CA MET A 95 6.56 2.98 4.29
C MET A 95 7.20 2.15 5.41
N ASP A 96 6.42 1.32 6.09
CA ASP A 96 6.91 0.48 7.19
C ASP A 96 7.82 -0.64 6.69
N LEU A 97 8.75 -1.03 7.53
CA LEU A 97 9.56 -2.23 7.27
C LEU A 97 8.66 -3.47 7.30
N PRO A 98 8.89 -4.46 6.43
CA PRO A 98 8.09 -5.69 6.40
C PRO A 98 8.02 -6.40 7.75
N PHE A 99 9.10 -6.38 8.54
CA PHE A 99 9.11 -6.95 9.89
C PHE A 99 8.27 -6.17 10.90
N ALA A 100 8.19 -4.84 10.78
CA ALA A 100 7.29 -4.03 11.60
C ALA A 100 5.83 -4.35 11.29
N LEU A 101 5.52 -4.58 10.02
CA LEU A 101 4.19 -5.02 9.58
C LEU A 101 3.82 -6.40 10.12
N ARG A 102 4.79 -7.30 10.24
CA ARG A 102 4.58 -8.60 10.91
C ARG A 102 4.07 -8.44 12.34
N ALA A 103 4.64 -7.52 13.09
CA ALA A 103 4.20 -7.26 14.48
C ALA A 103 2.75 -6.73 14.54
N CYS A 104 2.31 -6.02 13.51
CA CYS A 104 0.93 -5.53 13.39
C CYS A 104 -0.04 -6.60 12.86
N THR A 105 0.45 -7.62 12.16
CA THR A 105 -0.36 -8.65 11.50
C THR A 105 -1.40 -9.33 12.40
N PRO A 106 -1.10 -9.69 13.66
CA PRO A 106 -2.10 -10.32 14.55
C PRO A 106 -3.29 -9.41 14.85
N TYR A 107 -3.09 -8.11 14.75
CA TYR A 107 -4.10 -7.11 15.09
C TYR A 107 -4.82 -6.54 13.86
N TYR A 108 -4.17 -6.56 12.68
CA TYR A 108 -4.63 -5.77 11.54
C TYR A 108 -4.83 -6.56 10.25
N LEU A 109 -4.11 -7.64 10.07
CA LEU A 109 -4.06 -8.33 8.79
C LEU A 109 -4.57 -9.75 8.95
N LYS A 110 -5.85 -9.96 8.72
CA LYS A 110 -6.40 -11.30 8.51
C LYS A 110 -5.76 -11.91 7.27
N LYS A 111 -5.77 -13.25 7.17
CA LYS A 111 -5.22 -14.01 6.03
C LYS A 111 -5.48 -13.31 4.69
N GLY A 112 -4.41 -12.98 3.97
CA GLY A 112 -4.46 -12.43 2.61
C GLY A 112 -4.31 -10.92 2.49
N ALA A 113 -4.16 -10.15 3.60
CA ALA A 113 -3.76 -8.75 3.51
C ALA A 113 -2.25 -8.65 3.36
N MET A 114 -1.82 -7.86 2.41
CA MET A 114 -0.42 -7.60 2.16
C MET A 114 -0.13 -6.15 2.51
N ALA A 115 0.72 -5.95 3.49
CA ALA A 115 1.30 -4.66 3.77
C ALA A 115 2.69 -4.61 3.14
N ILE A 116 2.95 -3.61 2.35
CA ILE A 116 4.07 -3.59 1.42
C ILE A 116 4.85 -2.31 1.59
N LEU A 117 6.17 -2.44 1.70
CA LEU A 117 7.08 -1.32 1.72
C LEU A 117 7.28 -0.76 0.32
N LEU A 118 7.04 0.54 0.13
CA LEU A 118 7.54 1.23 -1.05
C LEU A 118 9.07 1.32 -0.95
N PRO A 119 9.83 0.91 -1.99
CA PRO A 119 11.25 1.18 -1.98
C PRO A 119 11.45 2.69 -1.83
N THR A 120 12.14 3.10 -0.79
CA THR A 120 12.54 4.49 -0.61
C THR A 120 13.38 4.88 -1.82
N CYS A 121 12.92 5.84 -2.62
CA CYS A 121 13.82 6.55 -3.51
C CYS A 121 14.86 7.26 -2.64
N VAL A 122 16.06 6.70 -2.61
CA VAL A 122 17.25 7.37 -2.05
C VAL A 122 17.71 8.40 -3.06
#